data_cf002cd772bbda7f491471f15842355b
#
_entry.id   cf002cd772bbda7f491471f15842355b
#
_cell.length_a   1.000
_cell.length_b   1.000
_cell.length_c   1.000
_cell.angle_alpha   90.00
_cell.angle_beta   90.00
_cell.angle_gamma   90.00
#
_symmetry.space_group_name_H-M   'P 1'
#
loop_
_entity.id
_entity.type
_entity.pdbx_description
1 polymer ?
#
loop_
_entity_poly.entity_id
_entity_poly.type
_entity_poly.pdbx_seq_one_letter_code
_entity_poly.pdbx_strand_id
1 'polypeptide(L)' 'MSVSKVQVGQVWKKSGSDEPFLVTRLYSEALTTFAVLRPAGRENAAVLRVKIERKGTGQAIPGFSMAQDSDEF' A
#
# COMPACT_ATOMS: atom_id res chain seq x y z
N MET A 1 14.08 14.73 7.20
CA MET A 1 13.32 13.77 7.63
C MET A 1 12.14 13.50 6.80
N SER A 2 11.92 12.37 6.41
CA SER A 2 10.83 12.10 5.54
C SER A 2 9.76 11.31 6.27
N VAL A 3 8.54 11.46 5.81
CA VAL A 3 7.42 10.75 6.36
C VAL A 3 7.03 9.70 5.34
N SER A 4 6.89 8.47 5.78
CA SER A 4 6.50 7.39 4.89
C SER A 4 5.01 7.44 4.68
N LYS A 5 4.59 7.70 3.48
CA LYS A 5 3.18 7.74 3.15
C LYS A 5 2.87 6.73 2.07
N VAL A 6 1.68 6.18 2.13
CA VAL A 6 1.20 5.32 1.05
C VAL A 6 0.83 6.22 -0.13
N GLN A 7 1.33 5.88 -1.31
CA GLN A 7 1.10 6.69 -2.49
C GLN A 7 0.78 5.81 -3.68
N VAL A 8 0.03 6.37 -4.62
CA VAL A 8 -0.28 5.67 -5.85
C VAL A 8 1.02 5.38 -6.59
N GLY A 9 1.13 4.18 -7.10
CA GLY A 9 2.33 3.75 -7.82
C GLY A 9 3.27 2.94 -6.97
N GLN A 10 3.05 2.87 -5.68
CA GLN A 10 3.90 2.05 -4.83
C GLN A 10 3.52 0.59 -4.95
N VAL A 11 4.47 -0.28 -4.65
CA VAL A 11 4.24 -1.72 -4.65
C VAL A 11 4.40 -2.21 -3.22
N TRP A 12 3.42 -2.95 -2.75
CA TRP A 12 3.43 -3.53 -1.42
C TRP A 12 3.28 -5.04 -1.54
N LYS A 13 3.89 -5.77 -0.63
CA LYS A 13 3.78 -7.21 -0.61
C LYS A 13 2.85 -7.64 0.50
N LYS A 14 2.03 -8.63 0.21
CA LYS A 14 1.15 -9.16 1.23
C LYS A 14 1.98 -9.91 2.26
N SER A 15 1.75 -9.65 3.53
CA SER A 15 2.48 -10.32 4.60
C SER A 15 2.23 -11.82 4.53
N GLY A 16 3.29 -12.59 4.68
CA GLY A 16 3.19 -14.03 4.60
C GLY A 16 3.22 -14.56 3.17
N SER A 17 3.44 -13.68 2.21
CA SER A 17 3.45 -14.07 0.81
C SER A 17 4.35 -13.11 0.09
N ASP A 18 4.85 -13.52 -1.06
CA ASP A 18 5.67 -12.61 -1.86
C ASP A 18 4.85 -11.96 -2.95
N GLU A 19 3.57 -12.05 -2.88
CA GLU A 19 2.74 -11.52 -3.95
C GLU A 19 2.73 -10.00 -3.92
N PRO A 20 3.17 -9.34 -5.00
CA PRO A 20 3.20 -7.88 -5.02
C PRO A 20 1.85 -7.30 -5.41
N PHE A 21 1.52 -6.17 -4.80
CA PHE A 21 0.30 -5.44 -5.12
C PHE A 21 0.66 -4.00 -5.42
N LEU A 22 0.01 -3.44 -6.41
CA LEU A 22 0.24 -2.08 -6.84
C LEU A 22 -0.86 -1.18 -6.28
N VAL A 23 -0.48 -0.07 -5.69
CA VAL A 23 -1.45 0.92 -5.22
C VAL A 23 -1.93 1.69 -6.42
N THR A 24 -3.21 1.54 -6.77
CA THR A 24 -3.76 2.18 -7.95
C THR A 24 -4.59 3.41 -7.61
N ARG A 25 -5.01 3.54 -6.37
CA ARG A 25 -5.87 4.65 -6.00
C ARG A 25 -5.85 4.87 -4.50
N LEU A 26 -6.00 6.11 -4.10
CA LEU A 26 -6.15 6.45 -2.70
C LEU A 26 -7.38 7.35 -2.58
N TYR A 27 -8.15 7.17 -1.53
CA TYR A 27 -9.28 8.04 -1.29
C TYR A 27 -9.58 8.06 0.20
N SER A 28 -10.29 9.10 0.62
CA SER A 28 -10.66 9.25 2.02
C SER A 28 -12.17 9.25 2.16
N GLU A 29 -12.63 8.63 3.24
CA GLU A 29 -14.04 8.55 3.49
C GLU A 29 -14.23 8.58 5.00
N ALA A 30 -15.01 9.50 5.51
CA ALA A 30 -15.28 9.59 6.95
C ALA A 30 -14.00 9.62 7.78
N LEU A 31 -13.06 10.45 7.38
CA LEU A 31 -11.79 10.64 8.09
C LEU A 31 -10.89 9.42 8.03
N THR A 32 -11.20 8.46 7.21
CA THR A 32 -10.39 7.27 7.03
C THR A 32 -9.87 7.25 5.60
N THR A 33 -8.59 6.93 5.44
CA THR A 33 -8.01 6.82 4.11
C THR A 33 -7.91 5.36 3.72
N PHE A 34 -8.28 5.08 2.49
CA PHE A 34 -8.26 3.73 1.95
C PHE A 34 -7.33 3.67 0.75
N ALA A 35 -6.69 2.55 0.58
CA ALA A 35 -5.87 2.28 -0.59
C ALA A 35 -6.51 1.18 -1.40
N VAL A 36 -6.54 1.37 -2.70
CA VAL A 36 -7.02 0.33 -3.62
C VAL A 36 -5.79 -0.33 -4.20
N LEU A 37 -5.68 -1.63 -4.03
CA LEU A 37 -4.54 -2.40 -4.45
C LEU A 37 -4.95 -3.41 -5.50
N ARG A 38 -4.06 -3.63 -6.46
CA ARG A 38 -4.31 -4.61 -7.50
C ARG A 38 -3.06 -5.49 -7.59
N PRO A 39 -3.22 -6.82 -7.73
CA PRO A 39 -2.04 -7.66 -7.91
C PRO A 39 -1.24 -7.19 -9.10
N ALA A 40 0.05 -6.93 -8.89
CA ALA A 40 0.90 -6.44 -9.95
C ALA A 40 1.03 -7.51 -11.01
N GLY A 41 0.90 -7.13 -12.27
CA GLY A 41 0.99 -8.08 -13.35
C GLY A 41 -0.28 -8.83 -13.66
N ARG A 42 -1.35 -8.57 -12.92
CA ARG A 42 -2.62 -9.22 -13.18
C ARG A 42 -3.70 -8.17 -13.32
N GLU A 43 -3.87 -7.66 -14.49
CA GLU A 43 -4.79 -6.56 -14.67
C GLU A 43 -6.24 -6.95 -14.53
N ASN A 44 -6.54 -8.21 -14.74
CA ASN A 44 -7.92 -8.66 -14.63
C ASN A 44 -8.28 -9.18 -13.26
N ALA A 45 -7.36 -9.14 -12.33
CA ALA A 45 -7.64 -9.64 -11.00
C ALA A 45 -8.47 -8.63 -10.22
N ALA A 46 -9.19 -9.13 -9.24
CA ALA A 46 -10.01 -8.25 -8.40
C ALA A 46 -9.10 -7.35 -7.57
N VAL A 47 -9.55 -6.12 -7.36
CA VAL A 47 -8.79 -5.19 -6.53
C VAL A 47 -9.17 -5.38 -5.07
N LEU A 48 -8.26 -5.01 -4.20
CA LEU A 48 -8.49 -5.02 -2.78
C LEU A 48 -8.59 -3.59 -2.29
N ARG A 49 -9.43 -3.36 -1.32
CA ARG A 49 -9.58 -2.05 -0.72
C ARG A 49 -9.22 -2.20 0.74
N VAL A 50 -8.17 -1.54 1.17
CA VAL A 50 -7.68 -1.69 2.53
C VAL A 50 -7.56 -0.35 3.20
N LYS A 51 -7.84 -0.34 4.49
CA LYS A 51 -7.72 0.86 5.28
C LYS A 51 -6.26 1.11 5.58
N ILE A 52 -5.83 2.36 5.44
CA ILE A 52 -4.48 2.76 5.77
C ILE A 52 -4.42 3.13 7.23
N GLU A 53 -3.40 2.64 7.93
CA GLU A 53 -3.21 2.97 9.32
C GLU A 53 -2.04 3.90 9.48
N ARG A 54 -2.11 4.75 10.48
CA ARG A 54 -1.01 5.62 10.81
C ARG A 54 -0.13 4.93 11.83
N LYS A 55 1.16 4.92 11.58
CA LYS A 55 2.12 4.36 12.51
C LYS A 55 3.22 5.36 12.72
N GLY A 56 3.34 5.89 13.93
CA GLY A 56 4.33 6.90 14.22
C GLY A 56 4.13 8.10 13.34
N THR A 57 5.15 8.47 12.57
CA THR A 57 5.04 9.59 11.66
C THR A 57 4.71 9.17 10.25
N GLY A 58 4.45 7.88 10.02
CA GLY A 58 4.19 7.41 8.69
C GLY A 58 2.87 6.71 8.57
N GLN A 59 2.69 6.00 7.49
CA GLN A 59 1.48 5.25 7.20
C GLN A 59 1.86 3.83 6.81
N ALA A 60 0.95 2.92 7.04
CA ALA A 60 1.16 1.52 6.69
C ALA A 60 -0.15 0.91 6.22
N ILE A 61 -0.05 -0.16 5.47
CA ILE A 61 -1.21 -0.91 5.05
C ILE A 61 -1.21 -2.19 5.88
N PRO A 62 -2.23 -2.40 6.72
CA PRO A 62 -2.27 -3.58 7.57
C PRO A 62 -2.24 -4.84 6.72
N GLY A 63 -1.41 -5.79 7.10
CA GLY A 63 -1.28 -7.04 6.37
C GLY A 63 -0.37 -6.96 5.16
N PHE A 64 0.30 -5.82 4.96
CA PHE A 64 1.21 -5.64 3.83
C PHE A 64 2.49 -5.00 4.31
N SER A 65 3.55 -5.18 3.54
CA SER A 65 4.80 -4.49 3.81
C SER A 65 5.31 -3.88 2.52
N MET A 66 6.05 -2.79 2.68
CA MET A 66 6.55 -2.05 1.53
C MET A 66 7.54 -2.91 0.77
N ALA A 67 7.27 -3.13 -0.49
CA ALA A 67 8.16 -3.93 -1.31
C ALA A 67 9.30 -3.11 -1.89
N GLN A 68 9.06 -1.85 -2.14
CA GLN A 68 10.11 -1.00 -2.65
C GLN A 68 10.79 -0.34 -1.53
N ASP A 69 11.89 -0.84 -1.09
CA ASP A 69 12.54 -0.26 -0.04
C ASP A 69 13.59 0.51 -0.45
N SER A 70 13.74 1.29 -0.59
CA SER A 70 14.75 1.98 -1.07
C SER A 70 15.95 2.21 -0.52
N ASP A 71 16.09 2.04 -0.44
CA ASP A 71 16.86 2.26 -0.20
C ASP A 71 17.61 2.71 0.13
N GLU A 72 17.86 2.65 0.36
CA GLU A 72 18.45 2.90 0.71
C GLU A 72 19.29 3.22 0.81
N PHE A 73 19.65 3.41 0.92
CA PHE A 73 20.43 3.64 1.08
C PHE A 73 20.79 3.88 1.18
#